data_36c7ee2b5abd04219f24bd03e499ce58
#
_entry.id   36c7ee2b5abd04219f24bd03e499ce58
#
_cell.length_a   1.000
_cell.length_b   1.000
_cell.length_c   1.000
_cell.angle_alpha   90.00
_cell.angle_beta   90.00
_cell.angle_gamma   90.00
#
_symmetry.space_group_name_H-M   'P 1'
#
loop_
_entity.id
_entity.type
_entity.pdbx_description
1 polymer ?
#
loop_
_entity_poly.entity_id
_entity_poly.type
_entity_poly.pdbx_seq_one_letter_code
_entity_poly.pdbx_strand_id
1 'polypeptide(L)'
;MGDNYLNTHNRFDGYANDYTIGRPQYSDELIDHILEKSNLSGDFTIADIGSGTGKFSSQLLAHGCEVYAVEPNDDMRNTAESELSSYKNFHSIKGDAENTTLADHSVDLITTAQAFHWFEVGKFRSECKRIVKENGKISLIWNVRDMASPLNQELYEIYKKYCPRFIGFNGGIIKDDPRIKEFFVNGYEYISCMNPLTLDKEKFIKRSLSGSYSIKEGDRCYDEYIASIVEVFNRYCKQGYVTISNSSVAYTGMISNI
;
A
#
# COMPACT_ATOMS: atom_id res chain seq x y z
N MET A 1 5.15 25.00 -9.17
CA MET A 1 4.84 23.83 -8.33
C MET A 1 4.09 22.77 -9.15
N GLY A 2 4.55 22.45 -10.36
CA GLY A 2 3.84 21.61 -11.33
C GLY A 2 4.57 20.35 -11.80
N ASP A 3 5.79 20.07 -11.33
CA ASP A 3 6.65 19.04 -11.95
C ASP A 3 6.78 17.72 -11.19
N ASN A 4 6.09 17.55 -10.05
CA ASN A 4 6.27 16.35 -9.21
C ASN A 4 5.33 15.18 -9.57
N TYR A 5 4.24 15.39 -10.31
CA TYR A 5 3.25 14.34 -10.59
C TYR A 5 3.56 13.49 -11.82
N LEU A 6 4.20 14.05 -12.84
CA LEU A 6 4.50 13.36 -14.11
C LEU A 6 5.61 12.30 -14.02
N ASN A 7 6.33 12.20 -12.90
CA ASN A 7 7.47 11.30 -12.72
C ASN A 7 7.18 10.11 -11.76
N THR A 8 5.94 9.97 -11.27
CA THR A 8 5.59 8.90 -10.32
C THR A 8 5.47 7.53 -11.01
N HIS A 9 5.01 7.49 -12.26
CA HIS A 9 4.78 6.26 -13.01
C HIS A 9 6.06 5.46 -13.27
N ASN A 10 7.19 6.12 -13.54
CA ASN A 10 8.47 5.45 -13.85
C ASN A 10 9.35 5.22 -12.59
N ARG A 11 8.88 5.62 -11.41
CA ARG A 11 9.68 5.56 -10.18
C ARG A 11 9.93 4.15 -9.67
N PHE A 12 9.15 3.20 -10.15
CA PHE A 12 9.18 1.80 -9.76
C PHE A 12 9.76 0.88 -10.84
N ASP A 13 10.27 1.42 -11.95
CA ASP A 13 10.90 0.63 -13.01
C ASP A 13 12.11 -0.15 -12.46
N GLY A 14 12.12 -1.46 -12.68
CA GLY A 14 13.15 -2.38 -12.18
C GLY A 14 13.08 -2.73 -10.69
N TYR A 15 12.04 -2.28 -9.94
CA TYR A 15 11.89 -2.56 -8.49
C TYR A 15 10.85 -3.64 -8.16
N ALA A 16 10.15 -4.19 -9.13
CA ALA A 16 9.03 -5.09 -8.89
C ALA A 16 9.41 -6.30 -8.00
N ASN A 17 10.58 -6.93 -8.23
CA ASN A 17 11.06 -8.08 -7.45
C ASN A 17 11.39 -7.72 -5.99
N ASP A 18 12.14 -6.64 -5.76
CA ASP A 18 12.51 -6.20 -4.41
C ASP A 18 11.27 -5.74 -3.63
N TYR A 19 10.31 -5.12 -4.33
CA TYR A 19 9.05 -4.69 -3.79
C TYR A 19 8.20 -5.88 -3.32
N THR A 20 8.11 -6.93 -4.12
CA THR A 20 7.30 -8.12 -3.81
C THR A 20 7.85 -8.86 -2.58
N ILE A 21 9.18 -9.04 -2.48
CA ILE A 21 9.82 -9.78 -1.38
C ILE A 21 9.84 -8.98 -0.08
N GLY A 22 10.05 -7.66 -0.14
CA GLY A 22 10.28 -6.82 1.03
C GLY A 22 9.01 -6.26 1.68
N ARG A 23 7.84 -6.30 1.02
CA ARG A 23 6.60 -5.73 1.55
C ARG A 23 5.74 -6.77 2.23
N PRO A 24 5.21 -6.49 3.46
CA PRO A 24 4.31 -7.41 4.14
C PRO A 24 2.96 -7.49 3.44
N GLN A 25 2.29 -8.62 3.63
CA GLN A 25 0.84 -8.74 3.40
C GLN A 25 0.08 -7.87 4.40
N TYR A 26 -1.20 -7.70 4.17
CA TYR A 26 -2.11 -7.04 5.11
C TYR A 26 -2.72 -8.06 6.05
N SER A 27 -3.23 -7.60 7.19
CA SER A 27 -3.94 -8.48 8.13
C SER A 27 -5.21 -9.02 7.50
N ASP A 28 -5.41 -10.35 7.56
CA ASP A 28 -6.64 -10.98 7.07
C ASP A 28 -7.85 -10.48 7.86
N GLU A 29 -7.70 -10.25 9.19
CA GLU A 29 -8.74 -9.64 10.03
C GLU A 29 -9.19 -8.27 9.48
N LEU A 30 -8.25 -7.45 8.96
CA LEU A 30 -8.60 -6.17 8.34
C LEU A 30 -9.40 -6.38 7.04
N ILE A 31 -9.00 -7.35 6.22
CA ILE A 31 -9.67 -7.64 4.94
C ILE A 31 -11.09 -8.13 5.22
N ASP A 32 -11.24 -9.10 6.11
CA ASP A 32 -12.55 -9.61 6.54
C ASP A 32 -13.47 -8.47 6.99
N HIS A 33 -12.93 -7.57 7.83
CA HIS A 33 -13.70 -6.41 8.29
C HIS A 33 -14.13 -5.46 7.16
N ILE A 34 -13.24 -5.16 6.20
CA ILE A 34 -13.56 -4.32 5.04
C ILE A 34 -14.67 -4.97 4.21
N LEU A 35 -14.59 -6.28 3.97
CA LEU A 35 -15.57 -7.02 3.18
C LEU A 35 -16.93 -7.09 3.89
N GLU A 36 -16.96 -7.44 5.17
CA GLU A 36 -18.18 -7.48 6.00
C GLU A 36 -18.87 -6.11 6.04
N LYS A 37 -18.13 -5.05 6.32
CA LYS A 37 -18.67 -3.68 6.40
C LYS A 37 -19.18 -3.15 5.07
N SER A 38 -18.69 -3.69 3.97
CA SER A 38 -19.17 -3.33 2.64
C SER A 38 -20.49 -4.00 2.29
N ASN A 39 -21.04 -4.86 3.18
CA ASN A 39 -22.28 -5.64 2.98
C ASN A 39 -22.27 -6.42 1.66
N LEU A 40 -21.11 -6.92 1.27
CA LEU A 40 -20.91 -7.58 0.00
C LEU A 40 -21.40 -9.03 0.12
N SER A 41 -22.55 -9.33 -0.46
CA SER A 41 -23.10 -10.68 -0.59
C SER A 41 -23.32 -11.02 -2.06
N GLY A 42 -22.74 -12.13 -2.53
CA GLY A 42 -22.84 -12.56 -3.93
C GLY A 42 -21.65 -12.10 -4.78
N ASP A 43 -21.86 -11.99 -6.09
CA ASP A 43 -20.85 -11.59 -7.07
C ASP A 43 -20.61 -10.08 -6.98
N PHE A 44 -19.65 -9.64 -6.17
CA PHE A 44 -19.28 -8.23 -6.05
C PHE A 44 -17.94 -7.95 -6.70
N THR A 45 -17.82 -6.73 -7.21
CA THR A 45 -16.69 -6.25 -7.99
C THR A 45 -15.87 -5.25 -7.18
N ILE A 46 -14.58 -5.51 -7.05
CA ILE A 46 -13.63 -4.60 -6.39
C ILE A 46 -12.69 -3.99 -7.43
N ALA A 47 -12.49 -2.67 -7.36
CA ALA A 47 -11.38 -2.01 -8.05
C ALA A 47 -10.25 -1.75 -7.05
N ASP A 48 -9.08 -2.36 -7.27
CA ASP A 48 -7.86 -2.12 -6.49
C ASP A 48 -6.99 -1.11 -7.25
N ILE A 49 -6.99 0.15 -6.79
CA ILE A 49 -6.40 1.29 -7.50
C ILE A 49 -4.96 1.56 -7.01
N GLY A 50 -4.01 1.59 -7.95
CA GLY A 50 -2.58 1.59 -7.64
C GLY A 50 -2.15 0.24 -7.11
N SER A 51 -2.59 -0.84 -7.77
CA SER A 51 -2.45 -2.23 -7.31
C SER A 51 -1.00 -2.72 -7.27
N GLY A 52 -0.08 -2.03 -7.96
CA GLY A 52 1.33 -2.39 -8.00
C GLY A 52 1.55 -3.80 -8.54
N THR A 53 2.31 -4.61 -7.81
CA THR A 53 2.56 -6.02 -8.14
C THR A 53 1.41 -6.96 -7.76
N GLY A 54 0.22 -6.43 -7.45
CA GLY A 54 -0.98 -7.23 -7.13
C GLY A 54 -0.99 -7.83 -5.72
N LYS A 55 -0.15 -7.34 -4.79
CA LYS A 55 -0.03 -7.92 -3.45
C LYS A 55 -1.34 -7.87 -2.65
N PHE A 56 -2.06 -6.74 -2.66
CA PHE A 56 -3.35 -6.63 -2.00
C PHE A 56 -4.43 -7.34 -2.82
N SER A 57 -4.41 -7.18 -4.13
CA SER A 57 -5.29 -7.90 -5.05
C SER A 57 -5.24 -9.41 -4.83
N SER A 58 -4.05 -10.01 -4.59
CA SER A 58 -3.91 -11.46 -4.33
C SER A 58 -4.68 -11.92 -3.07
N GLN A 59 -4.70 -11.09 -2.03
CA GLN A 59 -5.44 -11.39 -0.81
C GLN A 59 -6.97 -11.28 -1.04
N LEU A 60 -7.43 -10.27 -1.79
CA LEU A 60 -8.84 -10.15 -2.18
C LEU A 60 -9.30 -11.34 -3.04
N LEU A 61 -8.47 -11.76 -4.00
CA LEU A 61 -8.74 -12.93 -4.84
C LEU A 61 -8.83 -14.22 -4.02
N ALA A 62 -7.98 -14.38 -3.00
CA ALA A 62 -8.03 -15.52 -2.08
C ALA A 62 -9.35 -15.57 -1.26
N HIS A 63 -10.00 -14.41 -1.04
CA HIS A 63 -11.35 -14.30 -0.46
C HIS A 63 -12.47 -14.50 -1.49
N GLY A 64 -12.15 -14.84 -2.75
CA GLY A 64 -13.11 -15.12 -3.80
C GLY A 64 -13.68 -13.89 -4.50
N CYS A 65 -13.10 -12.71 -4.28
CA CYS A 65 -13.56 -11.46 -4.89
C CYS A 65 -13.26 -11.41 -6.39
N GLU A 66 -14.11 -10.71 -7.15
CA GLU A 66 -13.83 -10.28 -8.53
C GLU A 66 -13.01 -8.99 -8.45
N VAL A 67 -11.75 -8.99 -8.96
CA VAL A 67 -10.82 -7.87 -8.75
C VAL A 67 -10.34 -7.27 -10.07
N TYR A 68 -10.60 -5.99 -10.24
CA TYR A 68 -10.06 -5.13 -11.29
C TYR A 68 -8.86 -4.35 -10.73
N ALA A 69 -7.66 -4.83 -11.01
CA ALA A 69 -6.40 -4.27 -10.53
C ALA A 69 -5.90 -3.19 -11.49
N VAL A 70 -6.02 -1.93 -11.09
CA VAL A 70 -5.66 -0.76 -11.90
C VAL A 70 -4.26 -0.28 -11.55
N GLU A 71 -3.32 -0.34 -12.51
CA GLU A 71 -1.92 0.05 -12.32
C GLU A 71 -1.34 0.70 -13.58
N PRO A 72 -0.79 1.93 -13.49
CA PRO A 72 -0.20 2.59 -14.64
C PRO A 72 1.18 2.06 -15.04
N ASN A 73 1.99 1.59 -14.07
CA ASN A 73 3.35 1.13 -14.33
C ASN A 73 3.36 -0.26 -14.95
N ASP A 74 3.97 -0.37 -16.14
CA ASP A 74 3.97 -1.62 -16.91
C ASP A 74 4.75 -2.74 -16.23
N ASP A 75 5.88 -2.48 -15.56
CA ASP A 75 6.68 -3.51 -14.87
C ASP A 75 5.93 -4.09 -13.66
N MET A 76 5.28 -3.23 -12.89
CA MET A 76 4.44 -3.64 -11.76
C MET A 76 3.25 -4.45 -12.25
N ARG A 77 2.56 -3.97 -13.28
CA ARG A 77 1.38 -4.64 -13.83
C ARG A 77 1.73 -5.99 -14.44
N ASN A 78 2.82 -6.10 -15.23
CA ASN A 78 3.29 -7.37 -15.80
C ASN A 78 3.64 -8.39 -14.69
N THR A 79 4.20 -7.92 -13.56
CA THR A 79 4.45 -8.78 -12.40
C THR A 79 3.14 -9.30 -11.80
N ALA A 80 2.14 -8.43 -11.61
CA ALA A 80 0.83 -8.84 -11.12
C ALA A 80 0.16 -9.85 -12.08
N GLU A 81 0.22 -9.61 -13.38
CA GLU A 81 -0.33 -10.52 -14.41
C GLU A 81 0.32 -11.91 -14.36
N SER A 82 1.64 -11.96 -14.16
CA SER A 82 2.37 -13.23 -14.02
C SER A 82 1.99 -13.96 -12.73
N GLU A 83 2.02 -13.27 -11.60
CA GLU A 83 1.76 -13.86 -10.26
C GLU A 83 0.30 -14.30 -10.08
N LEU A 84 -0.64 -13.57 -10.66
CA LEU A 84 -2.08 -13.79 -10.47
C LEU A 84 -2.77 -14.47 -11.65
N SER A 85 -2.02 -14.96 -12.64
CA SER A 85 -2.53 -15.60 -13.87
C SER A 85 -3.44 -16.80 -13.63
N SER A 86 -3.33 -17.46 -12.49
CA SER A 86 -4.17 -18.61 -12.12
C SER A 86 -5.58 -18.24 -11.64
N TYR A 87 -5.81 -16.98 -11.27
CA TYR A 87 -7.09 -16.49 -10.79
C TYR A 87 -7.97 -16.04 -11.96
N LYS A 88 -9.09 -16.72 -12.20
CA LYS A 88 -10.03 -16.38 -13.29
C LYS A 88 -10.78 -15.07 -13.07
N ASN A 89 -10.89 -14.65 -11.81
CA ASN A 89 -11.54 -13.43 -11.33
C ASN A 89 -10.55 -12.27 -11.15
N PHE A 90 -9.35 -12.35 -11.72
CA PHE A 90 -8.34 -11.29 -11.78
C PHE A 90 -8.39 -10.59 -13.15
N HIS A 91 -8.56 -9.27 -13.13
CA HIS A 91 -8.55 -8.42 -14.32
C HIS A 91 -7.49 -7.34 -14.18
N SER A 92 -6.47 -7.40 -15.03
CA SER A 92 -5.42 -6.39 -15.10
C SER A 92 -5.86 -5.22 -15.97
N ILE A 93 -5.80 -4.01 -15.43
CA ILE A 93 -6.25 -2.78 -16.11
C ILE A 93 -5.10 -1.78 -16.16
N LYS A 94 -4.74 -1.33 -17.37
CA LYS A 94 -3.83 -0.20 -17.55
C LYS A 94 -4.61 1.09 -17.36
N GLY A 95 -4.37 1.78 -16.26
CA GLY A 95 -5.01 3.03 -15.89
C GLY A 95 -4.31 3.64 -14.67
N ASP A 96 -4.65 4.86 -14.35
CA ASP A 96 -4.19 5.54 -13.14
C ASP A 96 -5.36 5.90 -12.21
N ALA A 97 -5.06 6.48 -11.07
CA ALA A 97 -6.07 6.82 -10.06
C ALA A 97 -7.04 7.91 -10.51
N GLU A 98 -6.62 8.76 -11.42
CA GLU A 98 -7.37 9.89 -11.96
C GLU A 98 -8.16 9.50 -13.21
N ASN A 99 -7.82 8.35 -13.83
CA ASN A 99 -8.47 7.80 -15.03
C ASN A 99 -8.29 6.28 -15.08
N THR A 100 -9.17 5.56 -14.41
CA THR A 100 -9.10 4.10 -14.27
C THR A 100 -9.46 3.32 -15.52
N THR A 101 -10.10 3.95 -16.49
CA THR A 101 -10.72 3.34 -17.69
C THR A 101 -11.90 2.38 -17.41
N LEU A 102 -12.28 2.19 -16.14
CA LEU A 102 -13.44 1.40 -15.76
C LEU A 102 -14.75 2.11 -16.15
N ALA A 103 -15.82 1.34 -16.35
CA ALA A 103 -17.13 1.90 -16.67
C ALA A 103 -17.76 2.64 -15.47
N ASP A 104 -18.66 3.57 -15.74
CA ASP A 104 -19.42 4.28 -14.71
C ASP A 104 -20.24 3.28 -13.87
N HIS A 105 -20.29 3.49 -12.57
CA HIS A 105 -21.10 2.69 -11.62
C HIS A 105 -20.91 1.18 -11.76
N SER A 106 -19.65 0.74 -11.97
CA SER A 106 -19.32 -0.65 -12.26
C SER A 106 -18.80 -1.44 -11.06
N VAL A 107 -18.34 -0.77 -9.99
CA VAL A 107 -17.69 -1.44 -8.85
C VAL A 107 -18.41 -1.20 -7.53
N ASP A 108 -18.43 -2.23 -6.68
CA ASP A 108 -19.09 -2.19 -5.37
C ASP A 108 -18.17 -1.64 -4.27
N LEU A 109 -16.86 -1.90 -4.41
CA LEU A 109 -15.83 -1.44 -3.48
C LEU A 109 -14.62 -0.94 -4.27
N ILE A 110 -14.07 0.19 -3.86
CA ILE A 110 -12.77 0.67 -4.31
C ILE A 110 -11.79 0.50 -3.16
N THR A 111 -10.64 -0.12 -3.43
CA THR A 111 -9.52 -0.22 -2.50
C THR A 111 -8.31 0.51 -3.06
N THR A 112 -7.49 1.09 -2.19
CA THR A 112 -6.15 1.56 -2.52
C THR A 112 -5.22 1.27 -1.36
N ALA A 113 -4.25 0.40 -1.61
CA ALA A 113 -3.34 -0.10 -0.60
C ALA A 113 -1.93 0.47 -0.79
N GLN A 114 -1.45 1.30 0.14
CA GLN A 114 -0.15 1.98 0.09
C GLN A 114 0.04 2.89 -1.14
N ALA A 115 -1.03 3.40 -1.75
CA ALA A 115 -0.93 4.18 -2.99
C ALA A 115 -1.53 5.59 -2.91
N PHE A 116 -2.53 5.84 -2.09
CA PHE A 116 -3.26 7.13 -2.00
C PHE A 116 -2.35 8.36 -1.87
N HIS A 117 -1.21 8.25 -1.22
CA HIS A 117 -0.27 9.37 -1.04
C HIS A 117 0.43 9.83 -2.34
N TRP A 118 0.25 9.09 -3.43
CA TRP A 118 0.72 9.44 -4.77
C TRP A 118 -0.33 10.16 -5.62
N PHE A 119 -1.60 10.15 -5.20
CA PHE A 119 -2.74 10.59 -5.99
C PHE A 119 -3.03 12.09 -5.81
N GLU A 120 -3.59 12.70 -6.85
CA GLU A 120 -4.22 14.00 -6.75
C GLU A 120 -5.64 13.81 -6.17
N VAL A 121 -5.83 14.24 -4.91
CA VAL A 121 -6.99 13.89 -4.08
C VAL A 121 -8.32 14.24 -4.75
N GLY A 122 -8.43 15.45 -5.33
CA GLY A 122 -9.67 15.91 -5.96
C GLY A 122 -10.04 15.12 -7.22
N LYS A 123 -9.06 14.82 -8.06
CA LYS A 123 -9.28 14.04 -9.30
C LYS A 123 -9.58 12.58 -8.96
N PHE A 124 -8.81 11.97 -8.05
CA PHE A 124 -9.08 10.61 -7.59
C PHE A 124 -10.47 10.50 -6.98
N ARG A 125 -10.88 11.48 -6.16
CA ARG A 125 -12.23 11.51 -5.60
C ARG A 125 -13.30 11.58 -6.69
N SER A 126 -13.08 12.38 -7.75
CA SER A 126 -14.02 12.48 -8.88
C SER A 126 -14.12 11.16 -9.65
N GLU A 127 -12.99 10.50 -9.89
CA GLU A 127 -12.96 9.20 -10.54
C GLU A 127 -13.64 8.11 -9.70
N CYS A 128 -13.38 8.08 -8.38
CA CYS A 128 -14.10 7.18 -7.48
C CYS A 128 -15.62 7.37 -7.56
N LYS A 129 -16.10 8.63 -7.58
CA LYS A 129 -17.54 8.90 -7.75
C LYS A 129 -18.10 8.37 -9.06
N ARG A 130 -17.32 8.44 -10.13
CA ARG A 130 -17.75 7.97 -11.44
C ARG A 130 -17.91 6.44 -11.50
N ILE A 131 -16.93 5.69 -10.95
CA ILE A 131 -16.88 4.24 -11.11
C ILE A 131 -17.64 3.46 -10.03
N VAL A 132 -17.80 4.03 -8.83
CA VAL A 132 -18.47 3.35 -7.71
C VAL A 132 -19.98 3.30 -7.93
N LYS A 133 -20.58 2.15 -7.63
CA LYS A 133 -22.04 1.98 -7.61
C LYS A 133 -22.69 2.80 -6.49
N GLU A 134 -24.00 2.99 -6.58
CA GLU A 134 -24.79 3.55 -5.49
C GLU A 134 -24.60 2.69 -4.21
N ASN A 135 -24.32 3.32 -3.09
CA ASN A 135 -23.98 2.67 -1.80
C ASN A 135 -22.64 1.93 -1.77
N GLY A 136 -21.84 1.95 -2.84
CA GLY A 136 -20.49 1.41 -2.83
C GLY A 136 -19.56 2.17 -1.88
N LYS A 137 -18.50 1.53 -1.44
CA LYS A 137 -17.55 2.08 -0.47
C LYS A 137 -16.15 2.23 -1.04
N ILE A 138 -15.36 3.05 -0.38
CA ILE A 138 -13.95 3.21 -0.66
C ILE A 138 -13.16 2.93 0.62
N SER A 139 -12.08 2.14 0.50
CA SER A 139 -11.15 1.84 1.58
C SER A 139 -9.74 2.28 1.23
N LEU A 140 -9.20 3.23 2.00
CA LEU A 140 -7.80 3.64 1.94
C LEU A 140 -7.01 2.83 2.96
N ILE A 141 -5.98 2.10 2.52
CA ILE A 141 -5.36 1.03 3.32
C ILE A 141 -3.85 1.24 3.43
N TRP A 142 -3.30 1.02 4.65
CA TRP A 142 -1.85 1.05 4.90
C TRP A 142 -1.43 -0.03 5.89
N ASN A 143 -0.19 -0.48 5.74
CA ASN A 143 0.57 -1.10 6.82
C ASN A 143 1.38 0.00 7.52
N VAL A 144 1.08 0.28 8.77
CA VAL A 144 1.70 1.36 9.55
C VAL A 144 2.58 0.80 10.66
N ARG A 145 3.74 1.41 10.87
CA ARG A 145 4.64 1.06 11.95
C ARG A 145 4.19 1.69 13.26
N ASP A 146 4.23 0.91 14.33
CA ASP A 146 4.00 1.41 15.67
C ASP A 146 5.21 2.23 16.12
N MET A 147 5.03 3.55 16.22
CA MET A 147 6.09 4.47 16.64
C MET A 147 6.32 4.49 18.15
N ALA A 148 5.53 3.78 18.96
CA ALA A 148 5.86 3.53 20.35
C ALA A 148 6.97 2.45 20.50
N SER A 149 7.20 1.65 19.46
CA SER A 149 8.25 0.61 19.45
C SER A 149 9.64 1.25 19.35
N PRO A 150 10.56 0.99 20.30
CA PRO A 150 11.93 1.48 20.25
C PRO A 150 12.68 1.06 18.98
N LEU A 151 12.44 -0.16 18.49
CA LEU A 151 13.01 -0.65 17.22
C LEU A 151 12.57 0.22 16.05
N ASN A 152 11.29 0.56 15.95
CA ASN A 152 10.79 1.40 14.87
C ASN A 152 11.31 2.83 14.95
N GLN A 153 11.51 3.37 16.16
CA GLN A 153 12.12 4.68 16.35
C GLN A 153 13.59 4.70 15.89
N GLU A 154 14.37 3.66 16.22
CA GLU A 154 15.75 3.57 15.76
C GLU A 154 15.83 3.45 14.23
N LEU A 155 14.96 2.61 13.61
CA LEU A 155 14.89 2.53 12.15
C LEU A 155 14.49 3.86 11.51
N TYR A 156 13.57 4.61 12.13
CA TYR A 156 13.18 5.93 11.64
C TYR A 156 14.36 6.89 11.57
N GLU A 157 15.17 6.96 12.64
CA GLU A 157 16.35 7.82 12.69
C GLU A 157 17.44 7.38 11.69
N ILE A 158 17.64 6.08 11.49
CA ILE A 158 18.56 5.56 10.47
C ILE A 158 18.09 5.97 9.07
N TYR A 159 16.80 5.78 8.75
CA TYR A 159 16.29 6.18 7.43
C TYR A 159 16.37 7.69 7.21
N LYS A 160 16.07 8.49 8.22
CA LYS A 160 16.21 9.94 8.19
C LYS A 160 17.66 10.39 7.94
N LYS A 161 18.63 9.69 8.52
CA LYS A 161 20.05 9.98 8.38
C LYS A 161 20.61 9.61 7.00
N TYR A 162 20.27 8.43 6.49
CA TYR A 162 20.94 7.87 5.31
C TYR A 162 20.10 7.93 4.02
N CYS A 163 18.79 8.10 4.10
CA CYS A 163 17.89 8.06 2.95
C CYS A 163 17.34 9.47 2.66
N PRO A 164 17.95 10.25 1.75
CA PRO A 164 17.57 11.65 1.52
C PRO A 164 16.10 11.85 1.07
N ARG A 165 15.51 10.81 0.49
CA ARG A 165 14.10 10.82 0.05
C ARG A 165 13.10 10.35 1.11
N PHE A 166 13.58 10.02 2.31
CA PHE A 166 12.70 9.60 3.40
C PHE A 166 11.97 10.78 4.03
N ILE A 167 10.67 10.84 3.88
CA ILE A 167 9.77 11.85 4.45
C ILE A 167 8.90 11.31 5.59
N GLY A 168 9.23 10.12 6.07
CA GLY A 168 8.46 9.37 7.05
C GLY A 168 7.94 8.05 6.50
N PHE A 169 7.45 7.20 7.40
CA PHE A 169 6.77 5.97 6.97
C PHE A 169 5.48 6.30 6.21
N ASN A 170 5.05 5.41 5.32
CA ASN A 170 3.80 5.53 4.55
C ASN A 170 3.69 6.80 3.68
N GLY A 171 4.83 7.31 3.15
CA GLY A 171 4.81 8.55 2.36
C GLY A 171 4.45 9.79 3.18
N GLY A 172 4.66 9.74 4.50
CA GLY A 172 4.30 10.81 5.43
C GLY A 172 2.83 10.84 5.85
N ILE A 173 2.01 9.86 5.43
CA ILE A 173 0.62 9.73 5.89
C ILE A 173 0.63 9.35 7.38
N ILE A 174 -0.10 10.11 8.17
CA ILE A 174 -0.32 9.90 9.60
C ILE A 174 -1.81 9.67 9.87
N LYS A 175 -2.12 9.15 11.06
CA LYS A 175 -3.51 9.06 11.50
C LYS A 175 -4.14 10.47 11.47
N ASP A 176 -5.37 10.58 10.97
CA ASP A 176 -6.08 11.85 10.80
C ASP A 176 -5.46 12.83 9.79
N ASP A 177 -4.68 12.34 8.82
CA ASP A 177 -4.12 13.16 7.74
C ASP A 177 -5.21 14.03 7.08
N PRO A 178 -4.97 15.33 6.89
CA PRO A 178 -5.96 16.23 6.29
C PRO A 178 -6.46 15.77 4.91
N ARG A 179 -5.61 15.11 4.11
CA ARG A 179 -5.97 14.58 2.78
C ARG A 179 -7.05 13.51 2.87
N ILE A 180 -7.06 12.68 3.94
CA ILE A 180 -8.09 11.67 4.16
C ILE A 180 -9.42 12.34 4.52
N LYS A 181 -9.39 13.41 5.34
CA LYS A 181 -10.60 14.18 5.67
C LYS A 181 -11.16 14.93 4.47
N GLU A 182 -10.29 15.46 3.62
CA GLU A 182 -10.68 16.09 2.35
C GLU A 182 -11.32 15.08 1.40
N PHE A 183 -10.77 13.87 1.33
CA PHE A 183 -11.31 12.80 0.51
C PHE A 183 -12.68 12.33 0.99
N PHE A 184 -12.84 12.07 2.30
CA PHE A 184 -14.08 11.61 2.93
C PHE A 184 -14.83 12.75 3.64
N VAL A 185 -15.40 13.69 2.89
CA VAL A 185 -16.11 14.86 3.45
C VAL A 185 -17.29 14.49 4.37
N ASN A 186 -17.86 13.29 4.21
CA ASN A 186 -19.00 12.80 5.02
C ASN A 186 -18.56 11.86 6.15
N GLY A 187 -17.24 11.79 6.42
CA GLY A 187 -16.68 10.92 7.42
C GLY A 187 -16.31 9.52 6.93
N TYR A 188 -15.61 8.82 7.76
CA TYR A 188 -15.11 7.46 7.52
C TYR A 188 -15.07 6.67 8.83
N GLU A 189 -15.10 5.36 8.72
CA GLU A 189 -14.74 4.43 9.80
C GLU A 189 -13.23 4.18 9.73
N TYR A 190 -12.55 4.22 10.89
CA TYR A 190 -11.15 3.84 11.01
C TYR A 190 -11.04 2.53 11.76
N ILE A 191 -10.31 1.58 11.19
CA ILE A 191 -9.98 0.31 11.84
C ILE A 191 -8.47 0.07 11.81
N SER A 192 -7.97 -0.62 12.83
CA SER A 192 -6.56 -0.98 12.95
C SER A 192 -6.45 -2.40 13.53
N CYS A 193 -5.89 -3.32 12.75
CA CYS A 193 -5.62 -4.69 13.13
C CYS A 193 -4.11 -4.91 13.26
N MET A 194 -3.68 -5.62 14.28
CA MET A 194 -2.26 -5.94 14.47
C MET A 194 -1.73 -6.78 13.30
N ASN A 195 -0.56 -6.41 12.80
CA ASN A 195 0.12 -7.13 11.72
C ASN A 195 1.64 -7.12 11.92
N PRO A 196 2.14 -7.73 13.03
CA PRO A 196 3.56 -7.74 13.34
C PRO A 196 4.35 -8.58 12.33
N LEU A 197 5.57 -8.13 12.00
CA LEU A 197 6.44 -8.78 11.03
C LEU A 197 7.62 -9.43 11.73
N THR A 198 7.69 -10.76 11.71
CA THR A 198 8.83 -11.52 12.23
C THR A 198 9.77 -11.88 11.09
N LEU A 199 10.99 -11.37 11.17
CA LEU A 199 11.98 -11.42 10.09
C LEU A 199 13.29 -11.97 10.60
N ASP A 200 13.91 -12.88 9.85
CA ASP A 200 15.32 -13.22 9.98
C ASP A 200 16.19 -12.05 9.48
N LYS A 201 17.51 -12.19 9.66
CA LYS A 201 18.46 -11.12 9.33
C LYS A 201 18.41 -10.72 7.85
N GLU A 202 18.32 -11.70 6.96
CA GLU A 202 18.31 -11.44 5.51
C GLU A 202 17.04 -10.69 5.09
N LYS A 203 15.88 -11.17 5.54
CA LYS A 203 14.59 -10.51 5.29
C LYS A 203 14.51 -9.13 5.92
N PHE A 204 15.10 -8.93 7.10
CA PHE A 204 15.14 -7.64 7.77
C PHE A 204 15.94 -6.59 6.97
N ILE A 205 17.10 -7.00 6.42
CA ILE A 205 17.89 -6.14 5.53
C ILE A 205 17.13 -5.86 4.22
N LYS A 206 16.60 -6.90 3.56
CA LYS A 206 15.79 -6.75 2.34
C LYS A 206 14.60 -5.82 2.56
N ARG A 207 13.91 -5.96 3.70
CA ARG A 207 12.81 -5.06 4.09
C ARG A 207 13.25 -3.61 4.23
N SER A 208 14.44 -3.36 4.76
CA SER A 208 14.99 -2.02 4.90
C SER A 208 15.39 -1.41 3.55
N LEU A 209 15.77 -2.23 2.57
CA LEU A 209 16.13 -1.81 1.21
C LEU A 209 14.91 -1.65 0.28
N SER A 210 13.76 -2.26 0.60
CA SER A 210 12.56 -2.25 -0.26
C SER A 210 11.77 -0.93 -0.27
N GLY A 211 12.18 0.06 0.52
CA GLY A 211 11.54 1.37 0.55
C GLY A 211 11.86 2.19 -0.71
N SER A 212 10.87 2.88 -1.29
CA SER A 212 11.06 3.80 -2.42
C SER A 212 12.05 4.95 -2.12
N TYR A 213 12.34 5.16 -0.86
CA TYR A 213 13.30 6.14 -0.33
C TYR A 213 14.68 5.56 -0.05
N SER A 214 14.83 4.23 -0.05
CA SER A 214 16.09 3.57 0.32
C SER A 214 17.21 3.89 -0.66
N ILE A 215 18.43 3.95 -0.13
CA ILE A 215 19.65 4.03 -0.92
C ILE A 215 19.99 2.64 -1.48
N LYS A 216 20.78 2.61 -2.54
CA LYS A 216 21.13 1.40 -3.29
C LYS A 216 22.61 1.06 -3.12
N GLU A 217 22.95 -0.17 -3.43
CA GLU A 217 24.33 -0.58 -3.59
C GLU A 217 25.04 0.33 -4.59
N GLY A 218 26.24 0.81 -4.21
CA GLY A 218 26.98 1.82 -4.94
C GLY A 218 26.67 3.27 -4.57
N ASP A 219 25.60 3.55 -3.84
CA ASP A 219 25.36 4.89 -3.30
C ASP A 219 26.35 5.23 -2.17
N ARG A 220 26.68 6.51 -2.04
CA ARG A 220 27.49 6.99 -0.91
C ARG A 220 26.80 6.63 0.41
N CYS A 221 27.54 6.13 1.37
CA CYS A 221 27.07 5.71 2.70
C CYS A 221 26.20 4.41 2.67
N TYR A 222 26.19 3.63 1.60
CA TYR A 222 25.46 2.35 1.58
C TYR A 222 25.97 1.38 2.64
N ASP A 223 27.29 1.21 2.76
CA ASP A 223 27.90 0.28 3.74
C ASP A 223 27.60 0.70 5.17
N GLU A 224 27.67 1.99 5.48
CA GLU A 224 27.32 2.51 6.81
C GLU A 224 25.82 2.37 7.12
N TYR A 225 24.98 2.54 6.10
CA TYR A 225 23.54 2.27 6.23
C TYR A 225 23.27 0.83 6.58
N ILE A 226 23.85 -0.13 5.81
CA ILE A 226 23.68 -1.57 6.06
C ILE A 226 24.25 -1.95 7.43
N ALA A 227 25.42 -1.44 7.80
CA ALA A 227 25.98 -1.68 9.13
C ALA A 227 25.02 -1.24 10.25
N SER A 228 24.43 -0.05 10.12
CA SER A 228 23.46 0.47 11.10
C SER A 228 22.19 -0.42 11.17
N ILE A 229 21.68 -0.90 10.04
CA ILE A 229 20.54 -1.84 10.00
C ILE A 229 20.90 -3.16 10.68
N VAL A 230 22.09 -3.69 10.44
CA VAL A 230 22.59 -4.93 11.07
C VAL A 230 22.75 -4.75 12.59
N GLU A 231 23.22 -3.59 13.05
CA GLU A 231 23.32 -3.31 14.49
C GLU A 231 21.95 -3.30 15.16
N VAL A 232 20.94 -2.70 14.55
CA VAL A 232 19.55 -2.75 15.06
C VAL A 232 19.04 -4.18 15.09
N PHE A 233 19.26 -4.97 14.02
CA PHE A 233 18.90 -6.38 14.04
C PHE A 233 19.54 -7.10 15.22
N ASN A 234 20.85 -6.99 15.42
CA ASN A 234 21.57 -7.69 16.48
C ASN A 234 21.07 -7.27 17.89
N ARG A 235 20.71 -6.01 18.07
CA ARG A 235 20.21 -5.47 19.36
C ARG A 235 18.84 -6.04 19.74
N TYR A 236 17.94 -6.19 18.76
CA TYR A 236 16.55 -6.64 18.99
C TYR A 236 16.32 -8.12 18.67
N CYS A 237 17.33 -8.83 18.17
CA CYS A 237 17.23 -10.22 17.77
C CYS A 237 16.94 -11.13 18.97
N LYS A 238 15.90 -11.94 18.84
CA LYS A 238 15.58 -13.05 19.76
C LYS A 238 15.46 -14.33 18.96
N GLN A 239 16.24 -15.34 19.34
CA GLN A 239 16.24 -16.65 18.67
C GLN A 239 16.40 -16.59 17.13
N GLY A 240 17.24 -15.67 16.62
CA GLY A 240 17.48 -15.51 15.19
C GLY A 240 16.48 -14.60 14.44
N TYR A 241 15.51 -14.03 15.12
CA TYR A 241 14.45 -13.21 14.53
C TYR A 241 14.27 -11.86 15.22
N VAL A 242 13.78 -10.91 14.47
CA VAL A 242 13.32 -9.60 14.96
C VAL A 242 11.85 -9.45 14.62
N THR A 243 11.03 -8.99 15.57
CA THR A 243 9.62 -8.65 15.33
C THR A 243 9.44 -7.14 15.25
N ILE A 244 9.05 -6.67 14.08
CA ILE A 244 8.68 -5.27 13.84
C ILE A 244 7.21 -5.09 14.25
N SER A 245 6.94 -4.22 15.22
CA SER A 245 5.57 -3.83 15.57
C SER A 245 4.95 -3.05 14.43
N ASN A 246 3.85 -3.57 13.89
CA ASN A 246 3.16 -3.05 12.71
C ASN A 246 1.67 -3.36 12.81
N SER A 247 0.83 -2.52 12.20
CA SER A 247 -0.61 -2.73 12.06
C SER A 247 -1.03 -2.49 10.62
N SER A 248 -2.03 -3.24 10.15
CA SER A 248 -2.78 -2.89 8.96
C SER A 248 -3.94 -2.00 9.35
N VAL A 249 -4.10 -0.87 8.66
CA VAL A 249 -5.16 0.11 8.96
C VAL A 249 -5.97 0.41 7.72
N ALA A 250 -7.26 0.68 7.90
CA ALA A 250 -8.15 1.14 6.84
C ALA A 250 -8.98 2.34 7.28
N TYR A 251 -9.23 3.22 6.33
CA TYR A 251 -10.20 4.30 6.39
C TYR A 251 -11.27 3.99 5.36
N THR A 252 -12.46 3.63 5.80
CA THR A 252 -13.54 3.16 4.92
C THR A 252 -14.74 4.10 5.01
N GLY A 253 -15.20 4.60 3.88
CA GLY A 253 -16.32 5.52 3.81
C GLY A 253 -17.03 5.49 2.47
N MET A 254 -18.12 6.26 2.38
CA MET A 254 -18.85 6.51 1.15
C MET A 254 -18.50 7.90 0.61
N ILE A 255 -18.48 8.02 -0.71
CA ILE A 255 -18.41 9.31 -1.38
C ILE A 255 -19.83 9.63 -1.87
N SER A 256 -20.57 10.43 -1.12
CA SER A 256 -21.91 10.83 -1.52
C SER A 256 -21.89 11.65 -2.80
N ASN A 257 -22.84 11.41 -3.68
CA ASN A 257 -23.23 12.39 -4.70
C ASN A 257 -23.92 13.55 -3.96
N ILE A 258 -23.22 14.68 -3.81
CA ILE A 258 -23.83 15.96 -3.48
C ILE A 258 -24.07 16.68 -4.81
#